data_773d7e1c48b6259e7ee07094e66a868f
#
_entry.id   773d7e1c48b6259e7ee07094e66a868f
#
_cell.length_a   1.000
_cell.length_b   1.000
_cell.length_c   1.000
_cell.angle_alpha   90.00
_cell.angle_beta   90.00
_cell.angle_gamma   90.00
#
_symmetry.space_group_name_H-M   'P 1'
#
loop_
_entity.id
_entity.type
_entity.pdbx_description
1 polymer ?
#
loop_
_entity_poly.entity_id
_entity_poly.type
_entity_poly.pdbx_seq_one_letter_code
_entity_poly.pdbx_strand_id
1 'polypeptide(L)'
;MSGLKLLACGLGATALALAAYLSLWPVPVNPVSWTAPPAPGYVGAHAPNTRLAGLRLIPLGSEAGPEHVVLARDGKLYAAVASGRIVRMNPDGSGQETFADTGGRVLGFDFDAAGNLIAADAIKGLVSISPSRQVTLLADKAGGEPIRYADAVVVAGNGKIYFSDASGRFAPAQWGGTFEAAVLDILEQAATGRILEYDPQTRATRVVAKGLSFANGVALSRDEQTLFVAETGRYRVWTLATAAEALDLRQPTPQARVLFDNLPGYPDNLMRGLDGRIWLGFSGPRSAKVDDMAGQPFLRKLTLRLPRVMWPLPKAYGHVMAFTEAGEVVADLQDPSGSYPETTGVTETPAGLYIQNLHLKVLGFQPR
;
A
#
# COMPACT_ATOMS: atom_id res chain seq x y z
N MET A 1 -36.56 45.55 -15.51
CA MET A 1 -36.41 44.57 -14.42
C MET A 1 -35.57 45.24 -13.35
N SER A 2 -35.99 45.21 -12.06
CA SER A 2 -35.18 45.81 -10.99
C SER A 2 -33.88 45.06 -10.81
N GLY A 3 -32.76 45.74 -10.45
CA GLY A 3 -31.44 45.11 -10.24
C GLY A 3 -31.48 43.90 -9.30
N LEU A 4 -32.42 43.89 -8.33
CA LEU A 4 -32.66 42.76 -7.42
C LEU A 4 -33.15 41.50 -8.15
N LYS A 5 -33.99 41.63 -9.17
CA LYS A 5 -34.46 40.48 -9.97
C LYS A 5 -33.35 39.90 -10.85
N LEU A 6 -32.49 40.75 -11.41
CA LEU A 6 -31.31 40.30 -12.16
C LEU A 6 -30.31 39.57 -11.24
N LEU A 7 -30.09 40.08 -10.04
CA LEU A 7 -29.21 39.44 -9.06
C LEU A 7 -29.77 38.07 -8.62
N ALA A 8 -31.08 37.99 -8.33
CA ALA A 8 -31.74 36.74 -7.96
C ALA A 8 -31.72 35.70 -9.09
N CYS A 9 -31.92 36.12 -10.33
CA CYS A 9 -31.80 35.23 -11.51
C CYS A 9 -30.37 34.73 -11.70
N GLY A 10 -29.36 35.61 -11.50
CA GLY A 10 -27.96 35.24 -11.57
C GLY A 10 -27.56 34.22 -10.51
N LEU A 11 -27.93 34.44 -9.25
CA LEU A 11 -27.70 33.49 -8.16
C LEU A 11 -28.39 32.13 -8.40
N GLY A 12 -29.65 32.15 -8.90
CA GLY A 12 -30.34 30.92 -9.26
C GLY A 12 -29.64 30.13 -10.37
N ALA A 13 -29.19 30.81 -11.42
CA ALA A 13 -28.47 30.17 -12.51
C ALA A 13 -27.14 29.58 -12.04
N THR A 14 -26.41 30.29 -11.20
CA THR A 14 -25.15 29.81 -10.61
C THR A 14 -25.37 28.57 -9.72
N ALA A 15 -26.42 28.59 -8.88
CA ALA A 15 -26.77 27.45 -8.03
C ALA A 15 -27.14 26.21 -8.85
N LEU A 16 -27.93 26.40 -9.93
CA LEU A 16 -28.30 25.33 -10.87
C LEU A 16 -27.06 24.76 -11.60
N ALA A 17 -26.14 25.62 -12.06
CA ALA A 17 -24.92 25.20 -12.71
C ALA A 17 -24.01 24.40 -11.75
N LEU A 18 -23.88 24.85 -10.50
CA LEU A 18 -23.13 24.14 -9.47
C LEU A 18 -23.79 22.79 -9.14
N ALA A 19 -25.08 22.74 -8.98
CA ALA A 19 -25.82 21.50 -8.73
C ALA A 19 -25.66 20.51 -9.90
N ALA A 20 -25.73 20.99 -11.14
CA ALA A 20 -25.48 20.19 -12.33
C ALA A 20 -24.04 19.64 -12.36
N TYR A 21 -23.06 20.50 -12.09
CA TYR A 21 -21.66 20.09 -12.00
C TYR A 21 -21.47 19.01 -10.91
N LEU A 22 -21.94 19.25 -9.70
CA LEU A 22 -21.78 18.32 -8.57
C LEU A 22 -22.56 17.01 -8.77
N SER A 23 -23.61 16.99 -9.59
CA SER A 23 -24.41 15.80 -9.85
C SER A 23 -23.97 15.02 -11.09
N LEU A 24 -23.59 15.72 -12.17
CA LEU A 24 -23.49 15.13 -13.52
C LEU A 24 -22.08 15.13 -14.09
N TRP A 25 -21.16 15.97 -13.57
CA TRP A 25 -19.81 16.01 -14.15
C TRP A 25 -19.17 14.62 -14.12
N PRO A 26 -18.60 14.14 -15.25
CA PRO A 26 -18.04 12.79 -15.32
C PRO A 26 -16.83 12.64 -14.38
N VAL A 27 -16.75 11.51 -13.70
CA VAL A 27 -15.63 11.11 -12.85
C VAL A 27 -15.16 9.70 -13.25
N PRO A 28 -13.89 9.34 -13.05
CA PRO A 28 -13.34 8.10 -13.58
C PRO A 28 -13.83 6.82 -12.88
N VAL A 29 -14.50 6.95 -11.73
CA VAL A 29 -14.92 5.81 -10.91
C VAL A 29 -16.37 5.38 -11.17
N ASN A 30 -16.60 4.07 -11.10
CA ASN A 30 -17.92 3.44 -11.04
C ASN A 30 -18.09 2.71 -9.72
N PRO A 31 -18.40 3.42 -8.62
CA PRO A 31 -18.34 2.84 -7.29
C PRO A 31 -19.29 1.67 -7.13
N VAL A 32 -18.75 0.56 -6.63
CA VAL A 32 -19.51 -0.62 -6.22
C VAL A 32 -19.93 -0.44 -4.77
N SER A 33 -21.23 -0.59 -4.50
CA SER A 33 -21.76 -0.52 -3.13
C SER A 33 -21.24 -1.70 -2.30
N TRP A 34 -20.79 -1.42 -1.08
CA TRP A 34 -20.42 -2.44 -0.10
C TRP A 34 -20.81 -1.98 1.30
N THR A 35 -20.84 -2.90 2.24
CA THR A 35 -21.14 -2.59 3.64
C THR A 35 -19.83 -2.56 4.41
N ALA A 36 -19.37 -1.36 4.79
CA ALA A 36 -18.25 -1.24 5.69
C ALA A 36 -18.69 -1.71 7.10
N PRO A 37 -17.95 -2.62 7.73
CA PRO A 37 -18.24 -2.97 9.12
C PRO A 37 -18.01 -1.74 10.00
N PRO A 38 -18.74 -1.58 11.12
CA PRO A 38 -18.51 -0.49 12.06
C PRO A 38 -17.04 -0.44 12.48
N ALA A 39 -16.42 0.74 12.40
CA ALA A 39 -15.02 0.89 12.78
C ALA A 39 -14.82 0.47 14.25
N PRO A 40 -13.88 -0.41 14.57
CA PRO A 40 -13.68 -0.89 15.93
C PRO A 40 -13.12 0.20 16.85
N GLY A 41 -12.51 1.23 16.25
CA GLY A 41 -11.69 2.19 16.98
C GLY A 41 -10.36 1.58 17.45
N TYR A 42 -9.63 2.36 18.22
CA TYR A 42 -8.36 1.92 18.84
C TYR A 42 -8.64 1.34 20.21
N VAL A 43 -8.93 0.03 20.26
CA VAL A 43 -9.30 -0.70 21.48
C VAL A 43 -8.60 -2.07 21.55
N GLY A 44 -8.60 -2.72 22.69
CA GLY A 44 -8.01 -4.06 22.88
C GLY A 44 -6.53 -4.09 22.54
N ALA A 45 -6.11 -4.97 21.63
CA ALA A 45 -4.72 -5.07 21.19
C ALA A 45 -4.23 -3.77 20.52
N HIS A 46 -5.14 -2.96 19.99
CA HIS A 46 -4.87 -1.67 19.35
C HIS A 46 -5.16 -0.48 20.28
N ALA A 47 -5.23 -0.66 21.62
CA ALA A 47 -5.43 0.45 22.54
C ALA A 47 -4.37 1.54 22.33
N PRO A 48 -4.75 2.84 22.36
CA PRO A 48 -3.84 3.93 22.07
C PRO A 48 -2.58 3.90 22.94
N ASN A 49 -1.43 4.13 22.31
CA ASN A 49 -0.15 4.21 22.99
C ASN A 49 0.76 5.22 22.26
N THR A 50 1.94 5.48 22.82
CA THR A 50 2.91 6.44 22.27
C THR A 50 4.25 5.78 21.96
N ARG A 51 4.26 4.48 21.66
CA ARG A 51 5.50 3.70 21.48
C ARG A 51 6.29 4.08 20.23
N LEU A 52 5.68 4.77 19.25
CA LEU A 52 6.36 5.38 18.11
C LEU A 52 6.74 6.85 18.35
N ALA A 53 6.42 7.44 19.49
CA ALA A 53 6.88 8.76 19.81
C ALA A 53 8.39 8.75 20.09
N GLY A 54 9.10 9.78 19.59
CA GLY A 54 10.54 9.92 19.87
C GLY A 54 11.47 9.05 19.03
N LEU A 55 11.04 8.67 17.83
CA LEU A 55 11.91 8.01 16.85
C LEU A 55 13.16 8.84 16.56
N ARG A 56 14.31 8.19 16.46
CA ARG A 56 15.49 8.81 15.83
C ARG A 56 15.21 8.95 14.34
N LEU A 57 15.32 10.16 13.82
CA LEU A 57 15.06 10.47 12.43
C LEU A 57 16.35 10.45 11.64
N ILE A 58 16.40 9.64 10.57
CA ILE A 58 17.50 9.53 9.62
C ILE A 58 17.14 10.38 8.40
N PRO A 59 17.79 11.54 8.18
CA PRO A 59 17.51 12.38 7.02
C PRO A 59 17.84 11.68 5.71
N LEU A 60 17.00 11.87 4.67
CA LEU A 60 17.19 11.30 3.32
C LEU A 60 17.65 12.36 2.30
N GLY A 61 18.18 13.48 2.76
CA GLY A 61 18.64 14.57 1.88
C GLY A 61 17.49 15.19 1.08
N SER A 62 17.58 15.11 -0.24
CA SER A 62 16.51 15.57 -1.15
C SER A 62 15.38 14.58 -1.33
N GLU A 63 15.57 13.33 -0.94
CA GLU A 63 14.58 12.27 -1.10
C GLU A 63 13.52 12.28 0.00
N ALA A 64 12.37 11.68 -0.29
CA ALA A 64 11.23 11.58 0.62
C ALA A 64 10.52 10.24 0.44
N GLY A 65 9.66 9.90 1.40
CA GLY A 65 8.82 8.73 1.32
C GLY A 65 9.61 7.43 1.21
N PRO A 66 10.39 7.05 2.23
CA PRO A 66 11.02 5.72 2.29
C PRO A 66 9.93 4.68 2.53
N GLU A 67 9.24 4.32 1.47
CA GLU A 67 8.02 3.51 1.52
C GLU A 67 8.31 2.03 1.79
N HIS A 68 9.45 1.54 1.31
CA HIS A 68 9.91 0.19 1.56
C HIS A 68 11.41 0.20 1.83
N VAL A 69 11.85 -0.44 2.91
CA VAL A 69 13.25 -0.47 3.33
C VAL A 69 13.65 -1.91 3.63
N VAL A 70 14.83 -2.33 3.19
CA VAL A 70 15.40 -3.65 3.48
C VAL A 70 16.83 -3.51 3.93
N LEU A 71 17.23 -4.20 5.00
CA LEU A 71 18.63 -4.42 5.36
C LEU A 71 19.15 -5.62 4.57
N ALA A 72 19.98 -5.37 3.58
CA ALA A 72 20.50 -6.40 2.70
C ALA A 72 21.69 -7.16 3.33
N ARG A 73 22.08 -8.27 2.69
CA ARG A 73 23.20 -9.13 3.15
C ARG A 73 24.57 -8.43 3.15
N ASP A 74 24.72 -7.35 2.39
CA ASP A 74 25.92 -6.51 2.38
C ASP A 74 26.01 -5.57 3.60
N GLY A 75 25.02 -5.64 4.51
CA GLY A 75 24.91 -4.82 5.70
C GLY A 75 24.44 -3.38 5.44
N LYS A 76 23.98 -3.08 4.24
CA LYS A 76 23.43 -1.77 3.89
C LYS A 76 21.90 -1.76 3.93
N LEU A 77 21.35 -0.61 4.21
CA LEU A 77 19.93 -0.34 4.00
C LEU A 77 19.69 0.09 2.56
N TYR A 78 18.66 -0.45 1.98
CA TYR A 78 18.11 -0.02 0.71
C TYR A 78 16.72 0.52 0.95
N ALA A 79 16.38 1.66 0.37
CA ALA A 79 15.09 2.33 0.52
C ALA A 79 14.52 2.72 -0.83
N ALA A 80 13.31 2.27 -1.13
CA ALA A 80 12.52 2.79 -2.24
C ALA A 80 11.93 4.14 -1.81
N VAL A 81 12.15 5.19 -2.60
CA VAL A 81 11.78 6.56 -2.27
C VAL A 81 10.82 7.17 -3.29
N ALA A 82 10.14 8.25 -2.91
CA ALA A 82 9.06 8.86 -3.70
C ALA A 82 9.49 9.29 -5.12
N SER A 83 10.75 9.60 -5.35
CA SER A 83 11.29 9.93 -6.66
C SER A 83 11.34 8.74 -7.64
N GLY A 84 11.08 7.50 -7.18
CA GLY A 84 11.22 6.26 -7.94
C GLY A 84 12.61 5.64 -7.88
N ARG A 85 13.55 6.30 -7.20
CA ARG A 85 14.89 5.78 -6.96
C ARG A 85 14.93 4.78 -5.83
N ILE A 86 16.00 4.00 -5.82
CA ILE A 86 16.41 3.18 -4.67
C ILE A 86 17.67 3.80 -4.11
N VAL A 87 17.59 4.25 -2.86
CA VAL A 87 18.73 4.81 -2.11
C VAL A 87 19.38 3.68 -1.31
N ARG A 88 20.71 3.60 -1.33
CA ARG A 88 21.50 2.71 -0.48
C ARG A 88 22.27 3.53 0.54
N MET A 89 22.35 3.05 1.79
CA MET A 89 23.01 3.75 2.87
C MET A 89 23.52 2.80 3.96
N ASN A 90 24.37 3.29 4.85
CA ASN A 90 24.68 2.58 6.08
C ASN A 90 23.47 2.53 7.03
N PRO A 91 23.42 1.59 8.01
CA PRO A 91 22.32 1.52 8.98
C PRO A 91 22.14 2.76 9.85
N ASP A 92 23.16 3.60 9.99
CA ASP A 92 23.08 4.88 10.70
C ASP A 92 22.57 6.05 9.82
N GLY A 93 22.38 5.79 8.52
CA GLY A 93 21.95 6.76 7.51
C GLY A 93 23.11 7.46 6.79
N SER A 94 24.35 7.20 7.14
CA SER A 94 25.52 7.75 6.45
C SER A 94 25.79 7.08 5.10
N GLY A 95 26.63 7.69 4.27
CA GLY A 95 27.08 7.10 3.00
C GLY A 95 25.94 6.88 1.99
N GLN A 96 24.96 7.78 1.97
CA GLN A 96 23.80 7.69 1.06
C GLN A 96 24.22 7.87 -0.39
N GLU A 97 23.74 6.97 -1.24
CA GLU A 97 23.90 7.07 -2.69
C GLU A 97 22.63 6.54 -3.40
N THR A 98 22.40 7.00 -4.60
CA THR A 98 21.41 6.37 -5.49
C THR A 98 21.98 5.04 -5.97
N PHE A 99 21.36 3.92 -5.53
CA PHE A 99 21.73 2.60 -6.00
C PHE A 99 21.21 2.35 -7.41
N ALA A 100 19.93 2.65 -7.66
CA ALA A 100 19.30 2.48 -8.95
C ALA A 100 18.18 3.51 -9.17
N ASP A 101 17.90 3.73 -10.44
CA ASP A 101 16.74 4.48 -10.90
C ASP A 101 16.08 3.66 -12.00
N THR A 102 14.86 3.19 -11.75
CA THR A 102 14.12 2.39 -12.75
C THR A 102 13.49 3.28 -13.83
N GLY A 103 13.41 4.58 -13.59
CA GLY A 103 12.61 5.51 -14.39
C GLY A 103 11.10 5.23 -14.26
N GLY A 104 10.68 4.54 -13.20
CA GLY A 104 9.30 4.26 -12.81
C GLY A 104 9.04 4.67 -11.36
N ARG A 105 8.29 3.85 -10.62
CA ARG A 105 8.03 4.06 -9.19
C ARG A 105 8.07 2.72 -8.46
N VAL A 106 9.22 2.39 -7.87
CA VAL A 106 9.37 1.22 -7.01
C VAL A 106 8.65 1.49 -5.70
N LEU A 107 7.75 0.57 -5.31
CA LEU A 107 7.03 0.60 -4.03
C LEU A 107 7.57 -0.47 -3.09
N GLY A 108 7.59 -1.74 -3.49
CA GLY A 108 8.16 -2.84 -2.73
C GLY A 108 9.33 -3.51 -3.44
N PHE A 109 10.25 -4.10 -2.69
CA PHE A 109 11.34 -4.90 -3.24
C PHE A 109 11.87 -5.93 -2.23
N ASP A 110 12.49 -6.98 -2.76
CA ASP A 110 13.17 -8.01 -1.99
C ASP A 110 14.43 -8.46 -2.76
N PHE A 111 15.29 -9.23 -2.16
CA PHE A 111 16.50 -9.73 -2.80
C PHE A 111 16.40 -11.22 -3.13
N ASP A 112 16.78 -11.59 -4.34
CA ASP A 112 16.95 -13.00 -4.70
C ASP A 112 18.27 -13.59 -4.15
N ALA A 113 18.45 -14.90 -4.33
CA ALA A 113 19.64 -15.61 -3.86
C ALA A 113 20.94 -15.13 -4.55
N ALA A 114 20.85 -14.59 -5.77
CA ALA A 114 21.98 -14.05 -6.54
C ALA A 114 22.33 -12.61 -6.14
N GLY A 115 21.52 -11.98 -5.26
CA GLY A 115 21.69 -10.59 -4.83
C GLY A 115 21.10 -9.58 -5.79
N ASN A 116 20.27 -10.01 -6.75
CA ASN A 116 19.47 -9.07 -7.51
C ASN A 116 18.34 -8.51 -6.64
N LEU A 117 18.11 -7.21 -6.75
CA LEU A 117 16.96 -6.55 -6.13
C LEU A 117 15.76 -6.74 -7.06
N ILE A 118 14.76 -7.50 -6.61
CA ILE A 118 13.51 -7.75 -7.32
C ILE A 118 12.51 -6.71 -6.84
N ALA A 119 11.95 -5.92 -7.74
CA ALA A 119 11.12 -4.78 -7.39
C ALA A 119 9.75 -4.80 -8.06
N ALA A 120 8.72 -4.49 -7.28
CA ALA A 120 7.40 -4.11 -7.77
C ALA A 120 7.42 -2.62 -8.12
N ASP A 121 7.41 -2.34 -9.42
CA ASP A 121 7.40 -0.98 -9.95
C ASP A 121 5.99 -0.66 -10.44
N ALA A 122 5.35 0.30 -9.81
CA ALA A 122 3.95 0.68 -10.06
C ALA A 122 3.69 1.21 -11.48
N ILE A 123 4.75 1.50 -12.23
CA ILE A 123 4.68 1.98 -13.62
C ILE A 123 5.07 0.88 -14.60
N LYS A 124 6.06 0.06 -14.25
CA LYS A 124 6.69 -0.90 -15.18
C LYS A 124 6.26 -2.35 -14.95
N GLY A 125 5.74 -2.69 -13.78
CA GLY A 125 5.44 -4.06 -13.37
C GLY A 125 6.56 -4.66 -12.51
N LEU A 126 6.89 -5.93 -12.70
CA LEU A 126 7.95 -6.61 -11.98
C LEU A 126 9.29 -6.41 -12.69
N VAL A 127 10.29 -5.88 -11.98
CA VAL A 127 11.63 -5.65 -12.52
C VAL A 127 12.71 -6.30 -11.63
N SER A 128 13.85 -6.62 -12.23
CA SER A 128 15.05 -7.07 -11.52
C SER A 128 16.16 -6.04 -11.71
N ILE A 129 16.88 -5.74 -10.65
CA ILE A 129 18.02 -4.82 -10.66
C ILE A 129 19.25 -5.60 -10.18
N SER A 130 20.22 -5.80 -11.09
CA SER A 130 21.44 -6.55 -10.74
C SER A 130 22.33 -5.79 -9.76
N PRO A 131 23.30 -6.45 -9.10
CA PRO A 131 24.34 -5.79 -8.30
C PRO A 131 25.15 -4.75 -9.11
N SER A 132 25.24 -4.92 -10.44
CA SER A 132 25.83 -3.94 -11.36
C SER A 132 24.87 -2.83 -11.77
N ARG A 133 23.69 -2.75 -11.14
CA ARG A 133 22.64 -1.69 -11.34
C ARG A 133 21.92 -1.77 -12.68
N GLN A 134 22.03 -2.89 -13.40
CA GLN A 134 21.28 -3.09 -14.65
C GLN A 134 19.81 -3.44 -14.31
N VAL A 135 18.88 -2.67 -14.86
CA VAL A 135 17.44 -2.88 -14.72
C VAL A 135 16.94 -3.77 -15.86
N THR A 136 16.21 -4.83 -15.52
CA THR A 136 15.61 -5.79 -16.45
C THR A 136 14.13 -5.95 -16.13
N LEU A 137 13.24 -5.79 -17.11
CA LEU A 137 11.82 -6.10 -16.98
C LEU A 137 11.65 -7.62 -16.90
N LEU A 138 10.97 -8.10 -15.85
CA LEU A 138 10.62 -9.52 -15.68
C LEU A 138 9.21 -9.80 -16.17
N ALA A 139 8.24 -8.98 -15.76
CA ALA A 139 6.84 -9.13 -16.16
C ALA A 139 6.09 -7.79 -16.15
N ASP A 140 5.32 -7.54 -17.22
CA ASP A 140 4.36 -6.44 -17.34
C ASP A 140 2.92 -6.94 -17.56
N LYS A 141 2.74 -8.27 -17.62
CA LYS A 141 1.45 -8.95 -17.82
C LYS A 141 1.35 -10.22 -17.01
N ALA A 142 0.12 -10.60 -16.67
CA ALA A 142 -0.22 -11.87 -16.06
C ALA A 142 -1.52 -12.41 -16.67
N GLY A 143 -1.49 -13.63 -17.23
CA GLY A 143 -2.63 -14.22 -17.92
C GLY A 143 -3.13 -13.41 -19.12
N GLY A 144 -2.24 -12.68 -19.80
CA GLY A 144 -2.56 -11.79 -20.92
C GLY A 144 -3.02 -10.38 -20.51
N GLU A 145 -3.36 -10.15 -19.26
CA GLU A 145 -3.80 -8.84 -18.74
C GLU A 145 -2.60 -8.02 -18.24
N PRO A 146 -2.55 -6.71 -18.50
CA PRO A 146 -1.49 -5.85 -17.98
C PRO A 146 -1.42 -5.86 -16.46
N ILE A 147 -0.20 -5.80 -15.92
CA ILE A 147 0.07 -5.42 -14.54
C ILE A 147 0.06 -3.90 -14.49
N ARG A 148 -0.89 -3.33 -13.76
CA ARG A 148 -1.16 -1.89 -13.81
C ARG A 148 -0.60 -1.13 -12.64
N TYR A 149 -0.46 -1.82 -11.47
CA TYR A 149 -0.06 -1.19 -10.24
C TYR A 149 0.67 -2.23 -9.36
N ALA A 150 1.86 -2.68 -9.81
CA ALA A 150 2.70 -3.52 -8.96
C ALA A 150 3.09 -2.76 -7.69
N ASP A 151 2.88 -3.38 -6.50
CA ASP A 151 2.99 -2.68 -5.22
C ASP A 151 4.02 -3.34 -4.29
N ALA A 152 3.74 -4.51 -3.75
CA ALA A 152 4.62 -5.23 -2.85
C ALA A 152 5.15 -6.52 -3.50
N VAL A 153 6.31 -7.00 -3.05
CA VAL A 153 6.95 -8.21 -3.57
C VAL A 153 7.69 -8.96 -2.47
N VAL A 154 7.71 -10.29 -2.57
CA VAL A 154 8.52 -11.18 -1.74
C VAL A 154 9.10 -12.30 -2.61
N VAL A 155 10.36 -12.66 -2.35
CA VAL A 155 11.08 -13.72 -3.04
C VAL A 155 11.12 -14.96 -2.15
N ALA A 156 10.62 -16.09 -2.66
CA ALA A 156 10.66 -17.38 -1.98
C ALA A 156 12.04 -18.06 -2.11
N GLY A 157 12.37 -18.95 -1.18
CA GLY A 157 13.62 -19.70 -1.19
C GLY A 157 13.83 -20.59 -2.42
N ASN A 158 12.73 -21.00 -3.08
CA ASN A 158 12.76 -21.73 -4.34
C ASN A 158 12.94 -20.83 -5.58
N GLY A 159 13.07 -19.52 -5.37
CA GLY A 159 13.27 -18.50 -6.40
C GLY A 159 11.98 -17.95 -7.01
N LYS A 160 10.81 -18.50 -6.69
CA LYS A 160 9.54 -17.92 -7.13
C LYS A 160 9.31 -16.56 -6.47
N ILE A 161 8.64 -15.67 -7.19
CA ILE A 161 8.42 -14.30 -6.77
C ILE A 161 6.93 -14.05 -6.68
N TYR A 162 6.46 -13.69 -5.49
CA TYR A 162 5.06 -13.33 -5.26
C TYR A 162 4.95 -11.83 -5.12
N PHE A 163 3.95 -11.22 -5.78
CA PHE A 163 3.78 -9.77 -5.75
C PHE A 163 2.32 -9.39 -5.93
N SER A 164 1.98 -8.21 -5.44
CA SER A 164 0.66 -7.64 -5.60
C SER A 164 0.58 -6.74 -6.85
N ASP A 165 -0.59 -6.75 -7.50
CA ASP A 165 -1.05 -5.77 -8.47
C ASP A 165 -2.27 -5.10 -7.84
N ALA A 166 -2.05 -3.94 -7.22
CA ALA A 166 -3.00 -3.31 -6.30
C ALA A 166 -4.33 -2.96 -6.97
N SER A 167 -4.27 -2.57 -8.25
CA SER A 167 -5.46 -2.22 -9.02
C SER A 167 -5.33 -2.67 -10.47
N GLY A 168 -6.23 -3.53 -10.92
CA GLY A 168 -6.36 -3.87 -12.34
C GLY A 168 -6.97 -2.77 -13.19
N ARG A 169 -7.37 -1.63 -12.60
CA ARG A 169 -8.06 -0.53 -13.27
C ARG A 169 -7.29 0.79 -13.25
N PHE A 170 -6.78 1.20 -12.11
CA PHE A 170 -6.16 2.51 -11.93
C PHE A 170 -4.64 2.42 -11.94
N ALA A 171 -4.04 2.62 -13.13
CA ALA A 171 -2.59 2.65 -13.28
C ALA A 171 -2.05 4.01 -12.85
N PRO A 172 -1.05 4.10 -11.95
CA PRO A 172 -0.45 5.37 -11.50
C PRO A 172 0.01 6.28 -12.65
N ALA A 173 0.58 5.71 -13.70
CA ALA A 173 1.01 6.45 -14.90
C ALA A 173 -0.13 7.20 -15.62
N GLN A 174 -1.37 6.74 -15.46
CA GLN A 174 -2.53 7.32 -16.13
C GLN A 174 -3.31 8.30 -15.24
N TRP A 175 -3.16 8.17 -13.92
CA TRP A 175 -4.02 8.85 -12.94
C TRP A 175 -3.26 9.81 -12.02
N GLY A 176 -2.06 10.25 -12.41
CA GLY A 176 -1.34 11.31 -11.70
C GLY A 176 -0.45 10.84 -10.56
N GLY A 177 -0.25 9.53 -10.41
CA GLY A 177 0.64 8.94 -9.42
C GLY A 177 -0.02 7.86 -8.56
N THR A 178 0.77 7.28 -7.67
CA THR A 178 0.34 6.17 -6.81
C THR A 178 -0.78 6.59 -5.86
N PHE A 179 -0.67 7.75 -5.23
CA PHE A 179 -1.68 8.24 -4.31
C PHE A 179 -3.04 8.46 -4.99
N GLU A 180 -3.08 9.13 -6.15
CA GLU A 180 -4.30 9.39 -6.90
C GLU A 180 -4.96 8.10 -7.36
N ALA A 181 -4.18 7.16 -7.89
CA ALA A 181 -4.68 5.86 -8.33
C ALA A 181 -5.24 5.04 -7.15
N ALA A 182 -4.58 5.07 -5.98
CA ALA A 182 -5.05 4.41 -4.76
C ALA A 182 -6.38 5.00 -4.27
N VAL A 183 -6.52 6.32 -4.24
CA VAL A 183 -7.77 6.99 -3.87
C VAL A 183 -8.91 6.60 -4.81
N LEU A 184 -8.65 6.52 -6.12
CA LEU A 184 -9.66 6.10 -7.09
C LEU A 184 -10.10 4.66 -6.87
N ASP A 185 -9.17 3.72 -6.63
CA ASP A 185 -9.49 2.31 -6.35
C ASP A 185 -10.30 2.15 -5.06
N ILE A 186 -9.88 2.81 -3.97
CA ILE A 186 -10.57 2.78 -2.68
C ILE A 186 -11.97 3.42 -2.78
N LEU A 187 -12.13 4.49 -3.54
CA LEU A 187 -13.45 5.09 -3.78
C LEU A 187 -14.31 4.24 -4.72
N GLU A 188 -13.73 3.45 -5.61
CA GLU A 188 -14.48 2.57 -6.49
C GLU A 188 -14.91 1.27 -5.83
N GLN A 189 -14.03 0.61 -5.06
CA GLN A 189 -14.30 -0.68 -4.38
C GLN A 189 -14.68 -1.82 -5.35
N ALA A 190 -14.23 -1.77 -6.60
CA ALA A 190 -14.50 -2.82 -7.58
C ALA A 190 -13.71 -4.11 -7.34
N ALA A 191 -12.78 -4.10 -6.38
CA ALA A 191 -11.96 -5.23 -5.99
C ALA A 191 -11.25 -5.88 -7.20
N THR A 192 -10.47 -5.07 -7.91
CA THR A 192 -9.75 -5.48 -9.13
C THR A 192 -8.31 -5.92 -8.86
N GLY A 193 -7.84 -5.78 -7.61
CA GLY A 193 -6.51 -6.17 -7.19
C GLY A 193 -6.27 -7.68 -7.27
N ARG A 194 -5.00 -8.05 -7.50
CA ARG A 194 -4.55 -9.43 -7.72
C ARG A 194 -3.28 -9.72 -6.94
N ILE A 195 -3.06 -11.01 -6.64
CA ILE A 195 -1.77 -11.55 -6.22
C ILE A 195 -1.24 -12.43 -7.34
N LEU A 196 0.00 -12.18 -7.72
CA LEU A 196 0.67 -12.79 -8.85
C LEU A 196 1.89 -13.59 -8.39
N GLU A 197 2.24 -14.64 -9.13
CA GLU A 197 3.50 -15.38 -9.00
C GLU A 197 4.26 -15.29 -10.31
N TYR A 198 5.54 -14.93 -10.25
CA TYR A 198 6.47 -15.06 -11.37
C TYR A 198 7.43 -16.20 -11.08
N ASP A 199 7.58 -17.10 -12.04
CA ASP A 199 8.54 -18.21 -12.01
C ASP A 199 9.75 -17.86 -12.90
N PRO A 200 10.94 -17.64 -12.32
CA PRO A 200 12.14 -17.28 -13.09
C PRO A 200 12.66 -18.40 -13.99
N GLN A 201 12.30 -19.66 -13.72
CA GLN A 201 12.73 -20.81 -14.55
C GLN A 201 11.97 -20.85 -15.87
N THR A 202 10.67 -20.62 -15.81
CA THR A 202 9.79 -20.65 -16.98
C THR A 202 9.53 -19.25 -17.57
N ARG A 203 9.84 -18.19 -16.82
CA ARG A 203 9.53 -16.79 -17.09
C ARG A 203 8.02 -16.55 -17.24
N ALA A 204 7.21 -17.39 -16.65
CA ALA A 204 5.76 -17.29 -16.66
C ALA A 204 5.26 -16.52 -15.44
N THR A 205 4.20 -15.73 -15.66
CA THR A 205 3.46 -15.06 -14.58
C THR A 205 2.05 -15.63 -14.54
N ARG A 206 1.61 -16.07 -13.35
CA ARG A 206 0.25 -16.56 -13.11
C ARG A 206 -0.48 -15.76 -12.04
N VAL A 207 -1.79 -15.83 -12.06
CA VAL A 207 -2.63 -15.26 -11.00
C VAL A 207 -2.78 -16.28 -9.89
N VAL A 208 -2.37 -15.93 -8.67
CA VAL A 208 -2.60 -16.73 -7.45
C VAL A 208 -4.00 -16.46 -6.92
N ALA A 209 -4.35 -15.17 -6.75
CA ALA A 209 -5.65 -14.73 -6.26
C ALA A 209 -6.06 -13.40 -6.89
N LYS A 210 -7.37 -13.13 -6.91
CA LYS A 210 -7.99 -11.90 -7.41
C LYS A 210 -9.19 -11.51 -6.56
N GLY A 211 -9.75 -10.34 -6.78
CA GLY A 211 -10.94 -9.89 -6.06
C GLY A 211 -10.62 -9.13 -4.78
N LEU A 212 -9.45 -8.48 -4.74
CA LEU A 212 -8.98 -7.64 -3.63
C LEU A 212 -9.24 -6.15 -3.94
N SER A 213 -9.69 -5.40 -2.95
CA SER A 213 -9.78 -3.95 -3.01
C SER A 213 -8.46 -3.36 -2.54
N PHE A 214 -7.64 -2.95 -3.48
CA PHE A 214 -6.28 -2.50 -3.29
C PHE A 214 -5.40 -3.57 -2.60
N ALA A 215 -4.94 -4.55 -3.38
CA ALA A 215 -3.99 -5.57 -2.93
C ALA A 215 -2.64 -4.93 -2.68
N ASN A 216 -2.19 -4.91 -1.42
CA ASN A 216 -0.99 -4.21 -0.98
C ASN A 216 0.08 -5.22 -0.49
N GLY A 217 0.56 -5.08 0.72
CA GLY A 217 1.64 -5.86 1.30
C GLY A 217 1.50 -7.36 1.13
N VAL A 218 2.61 -8.04 0.83
CA VAL A 218 2.72 -9.49 0.75
C VAL A 218 3.88 -9.99 1.59
N ALA A 219 3.68 -11.08 2.32
CA ALA A 219 4.73 -11.78 3.05
C ALA A 219 4.50 -13.29 3.01
N LEU A 220 5.58 -14.08 3.08
CA LEU A 220 5.51 -15.54 3.14
C LEU A 220 5.52 -16.03 4.58
N SER A 221 4.87 -17.16 4.86
CA SER A 221 5.08 -17.94 6.07
C SER A 221 6.50 -18.52 6.13
N ARG A 222 6.92 -19.00 7.29
CA ARG A 222 8.26 -19.56 7.47
C ARG A 222 8.52 -20.79 6.60
N ASP A 223 7.50 -21.60 6.39
CA ASP A 223 7.52 -22.79 5.52
C ASP A 223 7.22 -22.45 4.05
N GLU A 224 6.95 -21.19 3.73
CA GLU A 224 6.63 -20.66 2.40
C GLU A 224 5.40 -21.30 1.75
N GLN A 225 4.52 -21.94 2.54
CA GLN A 225 3.27 -22.54 2.02
C GLN A 225 2.10 -21.56 2.07
N THR A 226 2.25 -20.46 2.81
CA THR A 226 1.19 -19.46 3.00
C THR A 226 1.70 -18.06 2.65
N LEU A 227 0.89 -17.32 1.89
CA LEU A 227 1.03 -15.88 1.69
C LEU A 227 0.13 -15.14 2.67
N PHE A 228 0.67 -14.12 3.32
CA PHE A 228 -0.09 -13.09 4.00
C PHE A 228 -0.26 -11.92 3.04
N VAL A 229 -1.48 -11.40 2.93
CA VAL A 229 -1.82 -10.33 1.98
C VAL A 229 -2.64 -9.25 2.67
N ALA A 230 -2.17 -8.00 2.61
CA ALA A 230 -2.92 -6.84 3.06
C ALA A 230 -3.95 -6.42 1.97
N GLU A 231 -5.20 -6.26 2.36
CA GLU A 231 -6.27 -5.68 1.55
C GLU A 231 -6.63 -4.31 2.14
N THR A 232 -5.99 -3.27 1.63
CA THR A 232 -6.08 -1.90 2.16
C THR A 232 -7.50 -1.37 2.16
N GLY A 233 -8.21 -1.50 1.03
CA GLY A 233 -9.53 -0.92 0.85
C GLY A 233 -10.65 -1.57 1.68
N ARG A 234 -10.37 -2.71 2.33
CA ARG A 234 -11.33 -3.43 3.17
C ARG A 234 -10.81 -3.74 4.57
N TYR A 235 -9.71 -3.11 4.98
CA TYR A 235 -9.21 -3.15 6.36
C TYR A 235 -8.93 -4.55 6.89
N ARG A 236 -8.28 -5.42 6.08
CA ARG A 236 -8.04 -6.80 6.47
C ARG A 236 -6.74 -7.38 5.96
N VAL A 237 -6.33 -8.48 6.57
CA VAL A 237 -5.21 -9.30 6.12
C VAL A 237 -5.74 -10.71 5.83
N TRP A 238 -5.37 -11.23 4.68
CA TRP A 238 -5.66 -12.58 4.23
C TRP A 238 -4.49 -13.53 4.46
N THR A 239 -4.79 -14.82 4.59
CA THR A 239 -3.85 -15.91 4.33
C THR A 239 -4.31 -16.68 3.11
N LEU A 240 -3.38 -16.96 2.20
CA LEU A 240 -3.61 -17.68 0.95
C LEU A 240 -2.59 -18.82 0.83
N ALA A 241 -3.00 -19.99 0.33
CA ALA A 241 -2.04 -21.03 -0.03
C ALA A 241 -1.17 -20.55 -1.22
N THR A 242 0.16 -20.70 -1.15
CA THR A 242 1.07 -20.34 -2.27
C THR A 242 0.80 -21.17 -3.53
N ALA A 243 0.33 -22.42 -3.36
CA ALA A 243 -0.07 -23.29 -4.44
C ALA A 243 -1.45 -22.96 -5.05
N ALA A 244 -2.15 -21.93 -4.54
CA ALA A 244 -3.45 -21.54 -5.06
C ALA A 244 -3.36 -21.06 -6.50
N GLU A 245 -4.41 -21.26 -7.27
CA GLU A 245 -4.48 -20.87 -8.68
C GLU A 245 -5.80 -20.12 -8.94
N ALA A 246 -5.65 -18.87 -9.38
CA ALA A 246 -6.75 -18.00 -9.81
C ALA A 246 -7.93 -17.90 -8.83
N LEU A 247 -7.66 -17.97 -7.49
CA LEU A 247 -8.70 -17.85 -6.48
C LEU A 247 -9.47 -16.54 -6.63
N ASP A 248 -10.78 -16.60 -6.61
CA ASP A 248 -11.62 -15.41 -6.50
C ASP A 248 -12.02 -15.20 -5.03
N LEU A 249 -11.37 -14.26 -4.35
CA LEU A 249 -11.56 -13.98 -2.91
C LEU A 249 -12.92 -13.35 -2.58
N ARG A 250 -13.73 -13.05 -3.59
CA ARG A 250 -15.14 -12.68 -3.40
C ARG A 250 -16.02 -13.89 -3.13
N GLN A 251 -15.49 -15.11 -3.31
CA GLN A 251 -16.16 -16.38 -3.05
C GLN A 251 -15.45 -17.14 -1.94
N PRO A 252 -16.19 -17.82 -1.06
CA PRO A 252 -15.58 -18.70 -0.05
C PRO A 252 -14.72 -19.79 -0.69
N THR A 253 -13.54 -20.02 -0.13
CA THR A 253 -12.60 -21.06 -0.58
C THR A 253 -11.81 -21.62 0.59
N PRO A 254 -11.50 -22.93 0.63
CA PRO A 254 -10.67 -23.51 1.69
C PRO A 254 -9.18 -23.10 1.60
N GLN A 255 -8.73 -22.55 0.45
CA GLN A 255 -7.34 -22.16 0.20
C GLN A 255 -7.05 -20.71 0.64
N ALA A 256 -8.05 -19.99 1.15
CA ALA A 256 -7.89 -18.63 1.65
C ALA A 256 -8.77 -18.38 2.87
N ARG A 257 -8.28 -17.61 3.81
CA ARG A 257 -9.08 -17.12 4.94
C ARG A 257 -8.67 -15.69 5.32
N VAL A 258 -9.59 -14.95 5.88
CA VAL A 258 -9.29 -13.67 6.52
C VAL A 258 -8.63 -13.97 7.88
N LEU A 259 -7.40 -13.47 8.05
CA LEU A 259 -6.64 -13.59 9.30
C LEU A 259 -7.02 -12.48 10.28
N PHE A 260 -7.03 -11.25 9.77
CA PHE A 260 -7.52 -10.06 10.48
C PHE A 260 -8.62 -9.42 9.67
N ASP A 261 -9.74 -9.15 10.30
CA ASP A 261 -10.84 -8.40 9.70
C ASP A 261 -11.08 -7.11 10.49
N ASN A 262 -11.62 -6.13 9.82
CA ASN A 262 -12.06 -4.90 10.46
C ASN A 262 -10.94 -4.18 11.26
N LEU A 263 -9.74 -4.08 10.69
CA LEU A 263 -8.60 -3.38 11.29
C LEU A 263 -8.90 -1.89 11.51
N PRO A 264 -8.25 -1.21 12.48
CA PRO A 264 -8.53 0.18 12.83
C PRO A 264 -7.98 1.20 11.82
N GLY A 265 -7.19 0.77 10.85
CA GLY A 265 -6.56 1.60 9.83
C GLY A 265 -6.48 0.90 8.48
N TYR A 266 -5.89 1.58 7.51
CA TYR A 266 -5.62 1.05 6.17
C TYR A 266 -4.34 0.20 6.21
N PRO A 267 -4.43 -1.15 6.17
CA PRO A 267 -3.25 -2.02 6.16
C PRO A 267 -2.44 -1.79 4.89
N ASP A 268 -1.13 -1.76 5.04
CA ASP A 268 -0.18 -1.41 4.00
C ASP A 268 0.85 -2.53 3.81
N ASN A 269 2.15 -2.27 3.86
CA ASN A 269 3.19 -3.28 3.65
C ASN A 269 3.21 -4.34 4.75
N LEU A 270 3.44 -5.59 4.34
CA LEU A 270 3.73 -6.71 5.22
C LEU A 270 5.21 -7.07 5.09
N MET A 271 5.91 -7.16 6.22
CA MET A 271 7.33 -7.47 6.23
C MET A 271 7.65 -8.54 7.26
N ARG A 272 8.46 -9.50 6.86
CA ARG A 272 8.95 -10.52 7.77
C ARG A 272 9.94 -9.91 8.76
N GLY A 273 9.66 -10.08 10.05
CA GLY A 273 10.54 -9.69 11.14
C GLY A 273 11.38 -10.87 11.67
N LEU A 274 12.04 -10.63 12.78
CA LEU A 274 12.78 -11.65 13.51
C LEU A 274 11.81 -12.59 14.26
N ASP A 275 12.30 -13.77 14.63
CA ASP A 275 11.57 -14.77 15.43
C ASP A 275 10.20 -15.18 14.84
N GLY A 276 10.04 -15.07 13.51
CA GLY A 276 8.88 -15.54 12.79
C GLY A 276 7.68 -14.58 12.83
N ARG A 277 7.81 -13.39 13.44
CA ARG A 277 6.75 -12.38 13.42
C ARG A 277 6.63 -11.71 12.06
N ILE A 278 5.48 -11.16 11.78
CA ILE A 278 5.20 -10.38 10.59
C ILE A 278 4.78 -8.97 11.03
N TRP A 279 5.44 -7.97 10.48
CA TRP A 279 5.10 -6.57 10.69
C TRP A 279 4.10 -6.10 9.63
N LEU A 280 3.16 -5.28 10.05
CA LEU A 280 2.18 -4.58 9.21
C LEU A 280 2.24 -3.09 9.52
N GLY A 281 2.37 -2.27 8.48
CA GLY A 281 2.16 -0.83 8.58
C GLY A 281 0.71 -0.44 8.29
N PHE A 282 0.34 0.76 8.74
CA PHE A 282 -0.93 1.39 8.41
C PHE A 282 -0.67 2.75 7.80
N SER A 283 -1.10 2.95 6.55
CA SER A 283 -0.98 4.26 5.88
C SER A 283 -1.87 5.34 6.49
N GLY A 284 -2.76 4.98 7.40
CA GLY A 284 -3.57 5.91 8.17
C GLY A 284 -4.71 5.22 8.92
N PRO A 285 -5.35 5.91 9.87
CA PRO A 285 -6.56 5.41 10.54
C PRO A 285 -7.74 5.41 9.56
N ARG A 286 -8.74 4.58 9.81
CA ARG A 286 -9.99 4.57 9.02
C ARG A 286 -10.64 5.95 9.00
N SER A 287 -11.16 6.33 7.84
CA SER A 287 -11.96 7.53 7.67
C SER A 287 -13.44 7.20 7.83
N ALA A 288 -14.07 7.66 8.92
CA ALA A 288 -15.49 7.47 9.14
C ALA A 288 -16.34 7.97 7.98
N LYS A 289 -15.95 9.10 7.35
CA LYS A 289 -16.65 9.63 6.17
C LYS A 289 -16.57 8.70 4.96
N VAL A 290 -15.45 8.01 4.75
CA VAL A 290 -15.31 7.01 3.68
C VAL A 290 -16.18 5.80 3.98
N ASP A 291 -16.20 5.33 5.23
CA ASP A 291 -17.02 4.21 5.66
C ASP A 291 -18.52 4.52 5.53
N ASP A 292 -18.97 5.72 5.94
CA ASP A 292 -20.35 6.18 5.82
C ASP A 292 -20.82 6.23 4.34
N MET A 293 -19.90 6.47 3.41
CA MET A 293 -20.18 6.48 1.98
C MET A 293 -20.09 5.10 1.31
N ALA A 294 -19.73 4.04 2.04
CA ALA A 294 -19.47 2.70 1.47
C ALA A 294 -20.68 2.16 0.67
N GLY A 295 -21.89 2.32 1.21
CA GLY A 295 -23.14 1.96 0.55
C GLY A 295 -23.72 3.02 -0.40
N GLN A 296 -23.01 4.13 -0.65
CA GLN A 296 -23.55 5.30 -1.34
C GLN A 296 -22.70 5.71 -2.56
N PRO A 297 -22.81 5.02 -3.70
CA PRO A 297 -22.02 5.29 -4.91
C PRO A 297 -22.03 6.74 -5.37
N PHE A 298 -23.17 7.42 -5.23
CA PHE A 298 -23.29 8.83 -5.62
C PHE A 298 -22.38 9.74 -4.79
N LEU A 299 -22.33 9.55 -3.46
CA LEU A 299 -21.50 10.38 -2.58
C LEU A 299 -20.01 10.17 -2.86
N ARG A 300 -19.59 8.94 -3.20
CA ARG A 300 -18.22 8.66 -3.59
C ARG A 300 -17.84 9.34 -4.92
N LYS A 301 -18.78 9.42 -5.89
CA LYS A 301 -18.57 10.23 -7.11
C LYS A 301 -18.55 11.73 -6.79
N LEU A 302 -19.41 12.18 -5.88
CA LEU A 302 -19.45 13.57 -5.44
C LEU A 302 -18.13 14.01 -4.82
N THR A 303 -17.50 13.15 -4.00
CA THR A 303 -16.19 13.43 -3.40
C THR A 303 -15.15 13.85 -4.45
N LEU A 304 -15.10 13.17 -5.60
CA LEU A 304 -14.15 13.49 -6.67
C LEU A 304 -14.47 14.77 -7.45
N ARG A 305 -15.67 15.33 -7.29
CA ARG A 305 -16.07 16.63 -7.87
C ARG A 305 -15.78 17.80 -6.95
N LEU A 306 -15.43 17.49 -5.70
CA LEU A 306 -15.01 18.52 -4.73
C LEU A 306 -13.50 18.82 -4.88
N PRO A 307 -13.07 20.03 -4.52
CA PRO A 307 -11.66 20.34 -4.39
C PRO A 307 -10.95 19.34 -3.48
N ARG A 308 -9.71 18.95 -3.81
CA ARG A 308 -8.92 17.94 -3.07
C ARG A 308 -8.82 18.22 -1.55
N VAL A 309 -8.76 19.49 -1.16
CA VAL A 309 -8.73 19.90 0.25
C VAL A 309 -9.98 19.46 1.04
N MET A 310 -11.06 19.15 0.35
CA MET A 310 -12.32 18.67 0.95
C MET A 310 -12.44 17.13 0.96
N TRP A 311 -11.48 16.43 0.40
CA TRP A 311 -11.51 14.97 0.37
C TRP A 311 -11.35 14.41 1.80
N PRO A 312 -12.05 13.33 2.13
CA PRO A 312 -12.05 12.75 3.47
C PRO A 312 -10.80 11.89 3.74
N LEU A 313 -9.63 12.51 3.59
CA LEU A 313 -8.36 11.84 3.85
C LEU A 313 -8.20 11.50 5.33
N PRO A 314 -7.51 10.42 5.67
CA PRO A 314 -7.20 10.05 7.05
C PRO A 314 -6.47 11.17 7.79
N LYS A 315 -6.61 11.21 9.11
CA LYS A 315 -5.81 12.09 9.96
C LYS A 315 -4.38 11.59 10.02
N ALA A 316 -3.43 12.50 10.24
CA ALA A 316 -2.05 12.13 10.55
C ALA A 316 -2.02 11.24 11.81
N TYR A 317 -1.42 10.06 11.70
CA TYR A 317 -1.31 9.05 12.76
C TYR A 317 -0.23 8.04 12.39
N GLY A 318 0.67 7.74 13.29
CA GLY A 318 1.64 6.65 13.12
C GLY A 318 1.12 5.37 13.75
N HIS A 319 1.10 4.26 13.00
CA HIS A 319 0.68 2.96 13.53
C HIS A 319 1.34 1.81 12.78
N VAL A 320 2.00 0.94 13.50
CA VAL A 320 2.49 -0.34 13.01
C VAL A 320 2.19 -1.43 14.02
N MET A 321 1.96 -2.65 13.56
CA MET A 321 1.78 -3.81 14.44
C MET A 321 2.64 -4.99 14.00
N ALA A 322 2.95 -5.88 14.94
CA ALA A 322 3.51 -7.19 14.63
C ALA A 322 2.59 -8.30 15.12
N PHE A 323 2.54 -9.38 14.37
CA PHE A 323 1.72 -10.53 14.69
C PHE A 323 2.43 -11.85 14.35
N THR A 324 1.99 -12.93 14.98
CA THR A 324 2.44 -14.29 14.67
C THR A 324 1.71 -14.82 13.42
N GLU A 325 2.25 -15.87 12.79
CA GLU A 325 1.57 -16.54 11.66
C GLU A 325 0.17 -17.09 12.03
N ALA A 326 -0.10 -17.30 13.31
CA ALA A 326 -1.42 -17.69 13.81
C ALA A 326 -2.41 -16.53 13.95
N GLY A 327 -1.95 -15.27 13.82
CA GLY A 327 -2.77 -14.07 13.96
C GLY A 327 -2.80 -13.50 15.38
N GLU A 328 -1.86 -13.85 16.25
CA GLU A 328 -1.73 -13.21 17.54
C GLU A 328 -0.95 -11.91 17.42
N VAL A 329 -1.52 -10.79 17.88
CA VAL A 329 -0.83 -9.49 17.92
C VAL A 329 0.19 -9.49 19.05
N VAL A 330 1.48 -9.39 18.71
CA VAL A 330 2.59 -9.43 19.67
C VAL A 330 3.23 -8.06 19.91
N ALA A 331 2.97 -7.10 19.05
CA ALA A 331 3.35 -5.70 19.24
C ALA A 331 2.35 -4.80 18.54
N ASP A 332 2.09 -3.64 19.13
CA ASP A 332 1.28 -2.56 18.57
C ASP A 332 1.92 -1.24 18.98
N LEU A 333 2.45 -0.50 18.01
CA LEU A 333 3.22 0.71 18.24
C LEU A 333 2.52 1.88 17.54
N GLN A 334 2.25 2.95 18.28
CA GLN A 334 1.46 4.07 17.78
C GLN A 334 2.08 5.42 18.12
N ASP A 335 1.79 6.42 17.27
CA ASP A 335 2.00 7.84 17.51
C ASP A 335 0.71 8.62 17.20
N PRO A 336 -0.18 8.79 18.21
CA PRO A 336 -1.42 9.56 18.03
C PRO A 336 -1.20 11.05 17.74
N SER A 337 0.01 11.59 18.01
CA SER A 337 0.33 12.99 17.69
C SER A 337 0.42 13.21 16.17
N GLY A 338 0.68 12.14 15.41
CA GLY A 338 0.89 12.22 13.97
C GLY A 338 2.17 12.95 13.57
N SER A 339 3.17 13.04 14.46
CA SER A 339 4.47 13.62 14.11
C SER A 339 5.28 12.72 13.16
N TYR A 340 5.00 11.41 13.17
CA TYR A 340 5.52 10.45 12.21
C TYR A 340 4.35 9.63 11.61
N PRO A 341 3.57 10.20 10.68
CA PRO A 341 2.35 9.60 10.13
C PRO A 341 2.62 8.66 8.97
N GLU A 342 1.55 8.05 8.45
CA GLU A 342 1.53 7.28 7.19
C GLU A 342 2.61 6.19 7.17
N THR A 343 2.68 5.45 8.27
CA THR A 343 3.67 4.39 8.48
C THR A 343 3.34 3.18 7.60
N THR A 344 4.10 2.96 6.53
CA THR A 344 3.81 1.92 5.53
C THR A 344 4.29 0.54 5.96
N GLY A 345 5.35 0.44 6.75
CA GLY A 345 5.90 -0.85 7.15
C GLY A 345 7.05 -0.73 8.16
N VAL A 346 7.61 -1.87 8.51
CA VAL A 346 8.72 -1.97 9.47
C VAL A 346 9.77 -2.96 9.00
N THR A 347 11.02 -2.51 8.91
CA THR A 347 12.16 -3.42 8.78
C THR A 347 12.74 -3.68 10.16
N GLU A 348 12.52 -4.87 10.67
CA GLU A 348 13.10 -5.29 11.97
C GLU A 348 14.51 -5.83 11.79
N THR A 349 15.41 -5.34 12.63
CA THR A 349 16.82 -5.77 12.67
C THR A 349 17.26 -6.05 14.12
N PRO A 350 18.40 -6.71 14.33
CA PRO A 350 18.93 -6.85 15.69
C PRO A 350 19.20 -5.52 16.41
N ALA A 351 19.45 -4.44 15.67
CA ALA A 351 19.71 -3.11 16.23
C ALA A 351 18.42 -2.33 16.59
N GLY A 352 17.29 -2.66 15.96
CA GLY A 352 16.03 -1.94 16.15
C GLY A 352 15.12 -2.03 14.94
N LEU A 353 14.12 -1.14 14.92
CA LEU A 353 13.08 -1.07 13.92
C LEU A 353 13.30 0.16 13.03
N TYR A 354 13.33 -0.03 11.73
CA TYR A 354 13.24 1.06 10.76
C TYR A 354 11.77 1.21 10.35
N ILE A 355 11.19 2.37 10.65
CA ILE A 355 9.78 2.67 10.39
C ILE A 355 9.69 3.42 9.06
N GLN A 356 8.98 2.84 8.13
CA GLN A 356 8.78 3.34 6.76
C GLN A 356 7.62 4.34 6.72
N ASN A 357 7.60 5.23 5.73
CA ASN A 357 6.50 6.18 5.55
C ASN A 357 6.34 6.66 4.10
N LEU A 358 5.19 7.29 3.76
CA LEU A 358 4.88 7.72 2.38
C LEU A 358 5.51 9.04 1.96
N HIS A 359 5.68 10.02 2.86
CA HIS A 359 5.92 11.40 2.43
C HIS A 359 7.05 12.13 3.15
N LEU A 360 7.50 11.63 4.30
CA LEU A 360 8.53 12.34 5.08
C LEU A 360 9.91 12.24 4.41
N LYS A 361 10.73 13.27 4.60
CA LYS A 361 12.14 13.30 4.16
C LYS A 361 13.10 12.62 5.14
N VAL A 362 12.55 11.74 5.95
CA VAL A 362 13.30 11.04 7.00
C VAL A 362 12.82 9.59 7.09
N LEU A 363 13.73 8.69 7.45
CA LEU A 363 13.42 7.33 7.87
C LEU A 363 13.43 7.28 9.39
N GLY A 364 12.38 6.76 10.00
CA GLY A 364 12.29 6.58 11.44
C GLY A 364 13.13 5.39 11.92
N PHE A 365 13.81 5.51 13.04
CA PHE A 365 14.50 4.41 13.67
C PHE A 365 14.19 4.36 15.17
N GLN A 366 13.74 3.20 15.63
CA GLN A 366 13.54 2.91 17.03
C GLN A 366 14.59 1.88 17.49
N PRO A 367 15.56 2.26 18.32
CA PRO A 367 16.52 1.29 18.86
C PRO A 367 15.84 0.27 19.77
N ARG A 368 16.41 -0.91 19.90
CA ARG A 368 16.00 -1.93 20.88
C ARG A 368 16.36 -1.53 22.29
#